data_f810d44b8ee67a5b6b96a83c55c5cdab
#
_entry.id   f810d44b8ee67a5b6b96a83c55c5cdab
#
_cell.length_a   1.000
_cell.length_b   1.000
_cell.length_c   1.000
_cell.angle_alpha   90.00
_cell.angle_beta   90.00
_cell.angle_gamma   90.00
#
_symmetry.space_group_name_H-M   'P 1'
#
loop_
_entity.id
_entity.type
_entity.pdbx_description
1 polymer ?
#
loop_
_entity_poly.entity_id
_entity_poly.type
_entity_poly.pdbx_seq_one_letter_code
_entity_poly.pdbx_strand_id
1 'polypeptide(L)'
;SEQISIGSCNGDFKINEIIKNLSKDLKDFLKIEQTDFDSISVDSYEEKSKRNIWLLPSDKPIGKTNPFVDYQNDATAKDIKLALREGFRSIEHVKRYTTTGMGTDQGKLGNMHALGIIADTAGVKMGELGTTTFRPPYTPLTFGTIVGRNVGEYFDIFRRTPMNDWHIQNKAEFENVGQWKRGWYYPVNGETMHQAVQRESKAARESAGILDASTLGKIDIQGSDASEFLNRVYTNAWSKLAIGKCRYGLMLNEDGMVYDDGVTTRLGENHYLMTTTTGGAANVLGKLEDYLQTEWPELDVYLTSVTDHYATASVCGPNSKKILNKIIPDLDLSDDSFPHMSFKEAKVDNIKCRVMRISFTGEHSYEINIQASYAKSVWEKCYEAGKEFNITPYGTETMHLLRAEKGFIITGQDTDGTMTPVDLQMDW
;
A
#
# COMPACT_ATOMS: atom_id res chain seq x y z
N SER A 1 -11.00 44.36 -27.77
CA SER A 1 -10.96 43.27 -26.80
C SER A 1 -12.33 42.63 -26.73
N GLU A 2 -12.38 41.30 -26.70
CA GLU A 2 -13.62 40.55 -26.55
C GLU A 2 -14.01 40.33 -25.08
N GLN A 3 -13.23 40.91 -24.15
CA GLN A 3 -13.41 40.76 -22.72
C GLN A 3 -13.10 42.05 -22.00
N ILE A 4 -13.92 42.39 -20.99
CA ILE A 4 -13.66 43.45 -20.01
C ILE A 4 -13.64 42.89 -18.60
N SER A 5 -12.88 43.51 -17.73
CA SER A 5 -12.82 43.17 -16.30
C SER A 5 -13.46 44.31 -15.51
N ILE A 6 -14.32 43.99 -14.55
CA ILE A 6 -15.14 44.97 -13.82
C ILE A 6 -15.11 44.63 -12.32
N GLY A 7 -15.23 45.66 -11.50
CA GLY A 7 -15.35 45.52 -10.05
C GLY A 7 -14.04 45.38 -9.34
N SER A 8 -14.02 44.56 -8.28
CA SER A 8 -12.85 44.46 -7.37
C SER A 8 -11.56 43.97 -8.02
N CYS A 9 -11.65 43.25 -9.15
CA CYS A 9 -10.46 42.89 -9.94
C CYS A 9 -9.79 44.10 -10.63
N ASN A 10 -10.50 45.21 -10.79
CA ASN A 10 -9.95 46.48 -11.27
C ASN A 10 -9.63 47.49 -10.15
N GLY A 11 -9.80 47.06 -8.87
CA GLY A 11 -9.55 47.90 -7.72
C GLY A 11 -10.76 48.70 -7.22
N ASP A 12 -11.95 48.45 -7.74
CA ASP A 12 -13.19 49.03 -7.25
C ASP A 12 -13.74 48.19 -6.12
N PHE A 13 -13.75 48.71 -4.88
CA PHE A 13 -14.18 47.96 -3.69
C PHE A 13 -15.50 48.45 -3.09
N LYS A 14 -15.98 49.62 -3.49
CA LYS A 14 -17.27 50.14 -3.03
C LYS A 14 -18.39 49.82 -4.02
N ILE A 15 -19.47 49.26 -3.54
CA ILE A 15 -20.59 48.78 -4.37
C ILE A 15 -21.14 49.88 -5.28
N ASN A 16 -21.30 51.08 -4.82
CA ASN A 16 -21.74 52.22 -5.60
C ASN A 16 -20.77 52.60 -6.72
N GLU A 17 -19.46 52.54 -6.48
CA GLU A 17 -18.41 52.74 -7.51
C GLU A 17 -18.42 51.61 -8.51
N ILE A 18 -18.53 50.33 -8.05
CA ILE A 18 -18.63 49.16 -8.91
C ILE A 18 -19.82 49.27 -9.84
N ILE A 19 -21.02 49.60 -9.36
CA ILE A 19 -22.23 49.72 -10.16
C ILE A 19 -22.09 50.86 -11.17
N LYS A 20 -21.55 52.01 -10.77
CA LYS A 20 -21.33 53.14 -11.67
C LYS A 20 -20.34 52.80 -12.78
N ASN A 21 -19.23 52.20 -12.44
CA ASN A 21 -18.20 51.76 -13.42
C ASN A 21 -18.73 50.65 -14.31
N LEU A 22 -19.46 49.67 -13.76
CA LEU A 22 -20.12 48.61 -14.49
C LEU A 22 -21.07 49.18 -15.55
N SER A 23 -21.96 50.12 -15.17
CA SER A 23 -22.86 50.77 -16.13
C SER A 23 -22.10 51.45 -17.29
N LYS A 24 -21.05 52.20 -16.94
CA LYS A 24 -20.22 52.90 -17.92
C LYS A 24 -19.50 51.92 -18.83
N ASP A 25 -18.79 50.94 -18.28
CA ASP A 25 -17.98 50.00 -19.05
C ASP A 25 -18.84 49.08 -19.92
N LEU A 26 -20.06 48.72 -19.50
CA LEU A 26 -21.00 47.95 -20.31
C LEU A 26 -21.53 48.78 -21.47
N LYS A 27 -21.85 50.07 -21.26
CA LYS A 27 -22.28 50.96 -22.36
C LYS A 27 -21.20 51.08 -23.41
N ASP A 28 -19.96 51.31 -22.99
CA ASP A 28 -18.82 51.46 -23.90
C ASP A 28 -18.52 50.13 -24.64
N PHE A 29 -18.58 49.03 -23.94
CA PHE A 29 -18.29 47.70 -24.51
C PHE A 29 -19.37 47.18 -25.47
N LEU A 30 -20.65 47.30 -25.06
CA LEU A 30 -21.79 46.82 -25.83
C LEU A 30 -22.32 47.87 -26.82
N LYS A 31 -21.84 49.13 -26.78
CA LYS A 31 -22.30 50.28 -27.60
C LYS A 31 -23.79 50.53 -27.42
N ILE A 32 -24.27 50.52 -26.17
CA ILE A 32 -25.66 50.79 -25.80
C ILE A 32 -25.77 52.10 -25.02
N GLU A 33 -26.92 52.77 -25.10
CA GLU A 33 -27.13 54.07 -24.47
C GLU A 33 -27.56 53.96 -22.99
N GLN A 34 -28.27 52.90 -22.62
CA GLN A 34 -28.78 52.65 -21.28
C GLN A 34 -28.55 51.22 -20.83
N THR A 35 -28.39 51.03 -19.52
CA THR A 35 -28.34 49.74 -18.85
C THR A 35 -29.29 49.72 -17.65
N ASP A 36 -29.74 48.55 -17.21
CA ASP A 36 -30.59 48.41 -16.02
C ASP A 36 -29.83 48.84 -14.75
N PHE A 37 -28.51 48.94 -14.79
CA PHE A 37 -27.68 49.39 -13.69
C PHE A 37 -27.74 50.91 -13.47
N ASP A 38 -28.21 51.70 -14.43
CA ASP A 38 -28.34 53.16 -14.29
C ASP A 38 -29.35 53.56 -13.22
N SER A 39 -30.32 52.71 -12.93
CA SER A 39 -31.40 52.95 -11.96
C SER A 39 -31.05 52.43 -10.56
N ILE A 40 -29.94 51.73 -10.37
CA ILE A 40 -29.57 51.15 -9.09
C ILE A 40 -28.84 52.18 -8.25
N SER A 41 -29.44 52.53 -7.12
CA SER A 41 -28.85 53.41 -6.09
C SER A 41 -28.51 52.55 -4.87
N VAL A 42 -27.28 52.66 -4.36
CA VAL A 42 -26.81 51.98 -3.16
C VAL A 42 -26.24 53.01 -2.21
N ASP A 43 -26.64 52.93 -0.94
CA ASP A 43 -26.09 53.82 0.10
C ASP A 43 -24.59 53.63 0.20
N SER A 44 -23.85 54.72 0.10
CA SER A 44 -22.41 54.69 0.34
C SER A 44 -22.09 54.71 1.82
N TYR A 45 -21.27 53.81 2.27
CA TYR A 45 -20.65 53.92 3.62
C TYR A 45 -19.16 54.21 3.47
N GLU A 46 -18.62 55.00 4.37
CA GLU A 46 -17.18 55.21 4.44
C GLU A 46 -16.48 54.00 5.01
N GLU A 47 -15.79 53.26 4.18
CA GLU A 47 -14.83 52.27 4.64
C GLU A 47 -13.60 53.00 5.20
N LYS A 48 -13.34 52.80 6.50
CA LYS A 48 -12.04 53.22 7.04
C LYS A 48 -10.94 52.43 6.30
N SER A 49 -10.02 53.15 5.69
CA SER A 49 -8.84 52.57 5.03
C SER A 49 -8.17 51.56 5.95
N LYS A 50 -8.30 50.29 5.64
CA LYS A 50 -7.64 49.18 6.38
C LYS A 50 -6.22 49.01 5.83
N ARG A 51 -5.23 49.15 6.73
CA ARG A 51 -3.86 48.80 6.36
C ARG A 51 -3.76 47.27 6.22
N ASN A 52 -3.25 46.78 5.10
CA ASN A 52 -2.99 45.38 4.93
C ASN A 52 -1.86 44.94 5.88
N ILE A 53 -2.06 43.85 6.59
CA ILE A 53 -1.09 43.24 7.50
C ILE A 53 -0.62 41.96 6.87
N TRP A 54 0.60 41.97 6.34
CA TRP A 54 1.21 40.81 5.71
C TRP A 54 1.97 39.93 6.69
N LEU A 55 2.43 40.52 7.80
CA LEU A 55 3.12 39.86 8.89
C LEU A 55 2.53 40.34 10.21
N LEU A 56 2.07 39.40 11.04
CA LEU A 56 1.52 39.75 12.36
C LEU A 56 2.60 40.45 13.20
N PRO A 57 2.24 41.61 13.87
CA PRO A 57 3.13 42.24 14.79
C PRO A 57 3.55 41.31 15.95
N SER A 58 4.78 41.42 16.37
CA SER A 58 5.33 40.63 17.47
C SER A 58 6.38 41.43 18.21
N ASP A 59 6.36 41.32 19.54
CA ASP A 59 7.40 41.91 20.40
C ASP A 59 8.74 41.17 20.31
N LYS A 60 8.72 39.96 19.74
CA LYS A 60 9.93 39.15 19.55
C LYS A 60 10.57 39.44 18.18
N PRO A 61 11.91 39.49 18.11
CA PRO A 61 12.59 39.55 16.82
C PRO A 61 12.18 38.40 15.91
N ILE A 62 12.08 38.64 14.61
CA ILE A 62 11.63 37.65 13.63
C ILE A 62 12.48 36.37 13.66
N GLY A 63 13.76 36.46 14.02
CA GLY A 63 14.64 35.29 14.19
C GLY A 63 14.25 34.34 15.33
N LYS A 64 13.44 34.83 16.30
CA LYS A 64 12.91 34.04 17.44
C LYS A 64 11.46 33.62 17.26
N THR A 65 10.88 33.80 16.09
CA THR A 65 9.52 33.42 15.75
C THR A 65 9.54 32.56 14.48
N ASN A 66 8.52 31.79 14.23
CA ASN A 66 8.36 31.02 13.00
C ASN A 66 7.08 31.49 12.27
N PRO A 67 7.08 32.66 11.65
CA PRO A 67 5.94 33.16 10.92
C PRO A 67 5.85 32.46 9.56
N PHE A 68 5.18 31.31 9.54
CA PHE A 68 4.98 30.52 8.35
C PHE A 68 4.18 31.28 7.29
N VAL A 69 4.60 31.16 6.05
CA VAL A 69 3.97 31.71 4.84
C VAL A 69 3.50 30.58 3.94
N ASP A 70 4.31 29.55 3.79
CA ASP A 70 3.99 28.33 3.05
C ASP A 70 4.06 27.13 4.02
N TYR A 71 2.90 26.53 4.29
CA TYR A 71 2.77 25.40 5.22
C TYR A 71 3.17 24.06 4.60
N GLN A 72 3.20 23.96 3.28
CA GLN A 72 3.59 22.71 2.61
C GLN A 72 5.10 22.51 2.57
N ASN A 73 5.84 23.63 2.50
CA ASN A 73 7.31 23.62 2.43
C ASN A 73 7.95 24.28 3.66
N ASP A 74 7.20 24.56 4.72
CA ASP A 74 7.65 25.22 5.94
C ASP A 74 8.42 26.52 5.70
N ALA A 75 8.13 27.19 4.59
CA ALA A 75 8.78 28.48 4.29
C ALA A 75 8.20 29.60 5.15
N THR A 76 9.08 30.36 5.75
CA THR A 76 8.75 31.45 6.70
C THR A 76 9.05 32.83 6.14
N ALA A 77 8.50 33.86 6.77
CA ALA A 77 8.88 35.24 6.46
C ALA A 77 10.37 35.53 6.71
N LYS A 78 11.04 34.75 7.57
CA LYS A 78 12.50 34.83 7.76
C LYS A 78 13.24 34.45 6.48
N ASP A 79 12.81 33.36 5.85
CA ASP A 79 13.42 32.84 4.63
C ASP A 79 13.25 33.83 3.48
N ILE A 80 12.06 34.43 3.36
CA ILE A 80 11.79 35.49 2.37
C ILE A 80 12.69 36.69 2.59
N LYS A 81 12.82 37.18 3.85
CA LYS A 81 13.69 38.30 4.19
C LYS A 81 15.17 37.94 3.99
N LEU A 82 15.58 36.71 4.24
CA LEU A 82 16.90 36.22 3.95
C LEU A 82 17.17 36.24 2.45
N ALA A 83 16.26 35.72 1.62
CA ALA A 83 16.42 35.76 0.17
C ALA A 83 16.66 37.21 -0.35
N LEU A 84 15.90 38.17 0.16
CA LEU A 84 16.04 39.58 -0.20
C LEU A 84 17.39 40.15 0.24
N ARG A 85 17.86 39.81 1.44
CA ARG A 85 19.19 40.20 1.96
C ARG A 85 20.33 39.61 1.11
N GLU A 86 20.16 38.38 0.63
CA GLU A 86 21.10 37.71 -0.29
C GLU A 86 21.08 38.29 -1.73
N GLY A 87 20.17 39.24 -1.99
CA GLY A 87 20.15 39.99 -3.25
C GLY A 87 19.11 39.55 -4.27
N PHE A 88 18.29 38.54 -3.95
CA PHE A 88 17.20 38.15 -4.82
C PHE A 88 16.11 39.22 -4.86
N ARG A 89 15.74 39.69 -6.07
CA ARG A 89 14.73 40.76 -6.27
C ARG A 89 13.50 40.27 -7.02
N SER A 90 13.65 39.31 -7.92
CA SER A 90 12.53 38.71 -8.64
C SER A 90 11.77 37.79 -7.75
N ILE A 91 10.42 37.90 -7.76
CA ILE A 91 9.53 37.01 -7.02
C ILE A 91 9.75 35.53 -7.39
N GLU A 92 10.02 35.23 -8.66
CA GLU A 92 10.34 33.88 -9.13
C GLU A 92 11.65 33.33 -8.56
N HIS A 93 12.65 34.17 -8.34
CA HIS A 93 13.90 33.78 -7.70
C HIS A 93 13.72 33.58 -6.19
N VAL A 94 12.97 34.48 -5.52
CA VAL A 94 12.62 34.31 -4.10
C VAL A 94 11.83 33.03 -3.89
N LYS A 95 10.86 32.75 -4.76
CA LYS A 95 10.10 31.48 -4.77
C LYS A 95 11.03 30.27 -4.81
N ARG A 96 11.99 30.23 -5.72
CA ARG A 96 12.91 29.08 -5.88
C ARG A 96 13.90 28.97 -4.72
N TYR A 97 14.36 30.09 -4.19
CA TYR A 97 15.28 30.11 -3.07
C TYR A 97 14.61 29.62 -1.77
N THR A 98 13.36 29.99 -1.54
CA THR A 98 12.62 29.68 -0.31
C THR A 98 11.70 28.48 -0.43
N THR A 99 11.48 27.96 -1.62
CA THR A 99 10.43 26.99 -1.98
C THR A 99 8.98 27.47 -1.77
N THR A 100 8.77 28.75 -1.43
CA THR A 100 7.44 29.32 -1.23
C THR A 100 6.58 29.18 -2.48
N GLY A 101 5.40 28.58 -2.36
CA GLY A 101 4.47 28.40 -3.48
C GLY A 101 4.88 27.30 -4.48
N MET A 102 5.80 26.41 -4.11
CA MET A 102 6.25 25.30 -4.93
C MET A 102 5.52 23.97 -4.60
N GLY A 103 4.73 23.93 -3.53
CA GLY A 103 3.95 22.78 -3.16
C GLY A 103 2.75 22.52 -4.09
N THR A 104 1.94 21.51 -3.78
CA THR A 104 0.81 21.08 -4.61
C THR A 104 -0.28 22.15 -4.76
N ASP A 105 -0.42 23.07 -3.81
CA ASP A 105 -1.33 24.20 -3.89
C ASP A 105 -0.83 25.34 -4.79
N GLN A 106 0.43 25.28 -5.21
CA GLN A 106 1.10 26.31 -6.02
C GLN A 106 0.98 27.72 -5.43
N GLY A 107 0.97 27.80 -4.10
CA GLY A 107 0.92 29.06 -3.36
C GLY A 107 -0.43 29.74 -3.30
N LYS A 108 -1.53 29.04 -3.56
CA LYS A 108 -2.89 29.61 -3.45
C LYS A 108 -3.16 30.22 -2.07
N LEU A 109 -2.60 29.65 -1.01
CA LEU A 109 -2.72 30.17 0.35
C LEU A 109 -1.67 31.24 0.68
N GLY A 110 -0.41 31.04 0.26
CA GLY A 110 0.73 31.81 0.76
C GLY A 110 1.23 32.92 -0.15
N ASN A 111 1.01 32.87 -1.47
CA ASN A 111 1.66 33.77 -2.43
C ASN A 111 1.37 35.26 -2.18
N MET A 112 0.14 35.61 -1.80
CA MET A 112 -0.22 37.00 -1.52
C MET A 112 0.50 37.56 -0.28
N HIS A 113 0.64 36.73 0.77
CA HIS A 113 1.41 37.07 1.95
C HIS A 113 2.90 37.21 1.62
N ALA A 114 3.45 36.28 0.84
CA ALA A 114 4.83 36.34 0.37
C ALA A 114 5.10 37.64 -0.40
N LEU A 115 4.24 37.97 -1.36
CA LEU A 115 4.32 39.21 -2.14
C LEU A 115 4.25 40.45 -1.24
N GLY A 116 3.33 40.50 -0.27
CA GLY A 116 3.21 41.59 0.68
C GLY A 116 4.47 41.76 1.52
N ILE A 117 5.03 40.67 2.04
CA ILE A 117 6.27 40.68 2.83
C ILE A 117 7.47 41.13 1.97
N ILE A 118 7.56 40.70 0.71
CA ILE A 118 8.60 41.13 -0.22
C ILE A 118 8.46 42.62 -0.50
N ALA A 119 7.25 43.10 -0.82
CA ALA A 119 6.97 44.50 -1.13
C ALA A 119 7.31 45.42 0.05
N ASP A 120 6.86 45.07 1.25
CA ASP A 120 7.17 45.84 2.47
C ASP A 120 8.66 45.84 2.78
N THR A 121 9.36 44.72 2.59
CA THR A 121 10.80 44.61 2.87
C THR A 121 11.64 45.33 1.83
N ALA A 122 11.24 45.28 0.57
CA ALA A 122 11.93 45.93 -0.54
C ALA A 122 11.57 47.40 -0.71
N GLY A 123 10.53 47.91 -0.05
CA GLY A 123 10.03 49.27 -0.17
C GLY A 123 9.41 49.61 -1.53
N VAL A 124 8.76 48.59 -2.18
CA VAL A 124 8.14 48.75 -3.49
C VAL A 124 6.63 48.40 -3.40
N LYS A 125 5.85 48.76 -4.41
CA LYS A 125 4.44 48.37 -4.46
C LYS A 125 4.31 46.91 -4.92
N MET A 126 3.35 46.16 -4.37
CA MET A 126 3.10 44.75 -4.76
C MET A 126 2.90 44.57 -6.26
N GLY A 127 2.19 45.50 -6.93
CA GLY A 127 1.95 45.46 -8.36
C GLY A 127 3.22 45.56 -9.22
N GLU A 128 4.32 46.09 -8.68
CA GLU A 128 5.62 46.21 -9.38
C GLU A 128 6.41 44.92 -9.36
N LEU A 129 6.09 44.01 -8.40
CA LEU A 129 6.76 42.71 -8.27
C LEU A 129 6.24 41.66 -9.25
N GLY A 130 5.01 41.81 -9.71
CA GLY A 130 4.30 40.77 -10.46
C GLY A 130 3.85 39.61 -9.57
N THR A 131 3.45 38.51 -10.18
CA THR A 131 3.01 37.30 -9.50
C THR A 131 3.87 36.10 -9.89
N THR A 132 3.87 35.08 -9.05
CA THR A 132 4.56 33.82 -9.36
C THR A 132 3.81 33.06 -10.47
N THR A 133 4.56 32.38 -11.33
CA THR A 133 3.99 31.49 -12.34
C THR A 133 3.64 30.15 -11.70
N PHE A 134 2.39 29.73 -11.90
CA PHE A 134 1.93 28.40 -11.50
C PHE A 134 2.43 27.34 -12.46
N ARG A 135 2.74 26.15 -11.93
CA ARG A 135 3.16 24.99 -12.70
C ARG A 135 2.08 23.90 -12.69
N PRO A 136 1.92 23.14 -13.78
CA PRO A 136 1.06 21.96 -13.78
C PRO A 136 1.63 20.87 -12.84
N PRO A 137 0.77 20.08 -12.14
CA PRO A 137 -0.67 20.29 -12.07
C PRO A 137 -1.03 21.39 -11.07
N TYR A 138 -1.64 22.46 -11.54
CA TYR A 138 -2.12 23.57 -10.69
C TYR A 138 -3.22 23.09 -9.71
N THR A 139 -4.06 22.19 -10.16
CA THR A 139 -4.96 21.39 -9.31
C THR A 139 -4.41 19.97 -9.29
N PRO A 140 -4.25 19.35 -8.12
CA PRO A 140 -3.80 17.96 -8.03
C PRO A 140 -4.69 17.05 -8.87
N LEU A 141 -4.07 16.25 -9.72
CA LEU A 141 -4.75 15.31 -10.61
C LEU A 141 -4.30 13.89 -10.26
N THR A 142 -5.24 12.97 -10.20
CA THR A 142 -4.93 11.55 -10.12
C THR A 142 -4.47 11.01 -11.47
N PHE A 143 -3.67 9.95 -11.47
CA PHE A 143 -3.29 9.28 -12.71
C PHE A 143 -4.51 8.80 -13.49
N GLY A 144 -5.58 8.35 -12.83
CA GLY A 144 -6.83 7.98 -13.47
C GLY A 144 -7.49 9.12 -14.25
N THR A 145 -7.43 10.36 -13.73
CA THR A 145 -7.91 11.55 -14.44
C THR A 145 -7.08 11.84 -15.70
N ILE A 146 -5.75 11.68 -15.63
CA ILE A 146 -4.83 11.92 -16.76
C ILE A 146 -5.06 10.87 -17.85
N VAL A 147 -5.22 9.60 -17.50
CA VAL A 147 -5.50 8.50 -18.43
C VAL A 147 -6.88 8.66 -19.06
N GLY A 148 -7.84 9.23 -18.34
CA GLY A 148 -9.20 9.41 -18.82
C GLY A 148 -9.91 8.07 -19.05
N ARG A 149 -10.46 7.88 -20.27
CA ARG A 149 -11.17 6.65 -20.63
C ARG A 149 -10.27 5.57 -21.24
N ASN A 150 -9.01 5.87 -21.45
CA ASN A 150 -8.03 4.94 -22.02
C ASN A 150 -7.43 4.02 -20.93
N VAL A 151 -8.29 3.40 -20.13
CA VAL A 151 -7.92 2.41 -19.12
C VAL A 151 -7.73 1.07 -19.80
N GLY A 152 -6.52 0.79 -20.25
CA GLY A 152 -6.14 -0.48 -20.84
C GLY A 152 -5.54 -1.44 -19.80
N GLU A 153 -5.04 -2.56 -20.29
CA GLU A 153 -4.46 -3.63 -19.49
C GLU A 153 -3.31 -3.13 -18.55
N TYR A 154 -2.55 -2.13 -18.98
CA TYR A 154 -1.41 -1.61 -18.22
C TYR A 154 -1.76 -0.52 -17.22
N PHE A 155 -3.00 -0.07 -17.15
CA PHE A 155 -3.43 0.92 -16.16
C PHE A 155 -3.53 0.31 -14.76
N ASP A 156 -4.03 -0.90 -14.67
CA ASP A 156 -4.15 -1.67 -13.44
C ASP A 156 -3.27 -2.92 -13.55
N ILE A 157 -2.12 -2.88 -12.90
CA ILE A 157 -1.12 -3.95 -13.00
C ILE A 157 -1.56 -5.12 -12.12
N PHE A 158 -1.69 -6.29 -12.74
CA PHE A 158 -1.97 -7.54 -12.04
C PHE A 158 -0.70 -8.35 -11.84
N ARG A 159 -0.54 -8.88 -10.64
CA ARG A 159 0.44 -9.93 -10.35
C ARG A 159 -0.23 -11.28 -10.55
N ARG A 160 0.46 -12.18 -11.23
CA ARG A 160 -0.02 -13.54 -11.54
C ARG A 160 0.94 -14.55 -10.96
N THR A 161 0.39 -15.66 -10.44
CA THR A 161 1.23 -16.79 -10.01
C THR A 161 1.75 -17.55 -11.21
N PRO A 162 2.82 -18.34 -11.06
CA PRO A 162 3.30 -19.20 -12.15
C PRO A 162 2.27 -20.23 -12.64
N MET A 163 1.26 -20.57 -11.84
CA MET A 163 0.18 -21.47 -12.20
C MET A 163 -1.03 -20.80 -12.85
N ASN A 164 -1.02 -19.47 -13.00
CA ASN A 164 -2.16 -18.70 -13.49
C ASN A 164 -2.78 -19.24 -14.78
N ASP A 165 -1.96 -19.62 -15.77
CA ASP A 165 -2.46 -20.14 -17.04
C ASP A 165 -3.17 -21.48 -16.87
N TRP A 166 -2.68 -22.31 -15.93
CA TRP A 166 -3.34 -23.56 -15.58
C TRP A 166 -4.72 -23.29 -14.93
N HIS A 167 -4.82 -22.30 -14.05
CA HIS A 167 -6.08 -21.91 -13.44
C HIS A 167 -7.09 -21.43 -14.49
N ILE A 168 -6.66 -20.59 -15.44
CA ILE A 168 -7.50 -20.13 -16.56
C ILE A 168 -8.00 -21.31 -17.39
N GLN A 169 -7.10 -22.25 -17.76
CA GLN A 169 -7.45 -23.44 -18.54
C GLN A 169 -8.45 -24.35 -17.81
N ASN A 170 -8.39 -24.37 -16.47
CA ASN A 170 -9.32 -25.11 -15.62
C ASN A 170 -10.51 -24.29 -15.16
N LYS A 171 -10.78 -23.16 -15.82
CA LYS A 171 -11.98 -22.30 -15.61
C LYS A 171 -12.13 -21.79 -14.19
N ALA A 172 -11.03 -21.51 -13.52
CA ALA A 172 -11.08 -20.84 -12.22
C ALA A 172 -11.72 -19.46 -12.36
N GLU A 173 -12.60 -19.12 -11.45
CA GLU A 173 -12.97 -17.73 -11.18
C GLU A 173 -11.90 -17.10 -10.30
N PHE A 174 -11.64 -15.79 -10.49
CA PHE A 174 -10.55 -15.12 -9.81
C PHE A 174 -11.05 -14.00 -8.90
N GLU A 175 -10.35 -13.82 -7.78
CA GLU A 175 -10.45 -12.64 -6.94
C GLU A 175 -9.15 -11.83 -6.97
N ASN A 176 -9.25 -10.56 -6.60
CA ASN A 176 -8.09 -9.69 -6.41
C ASN A 176 -7.78 -9.58 -4.92
N VAL A 177 -6.54 -9.91 -4.53
CA VAL A 177 -6.00 -9.64 -3.21
C VAL A 177 -4.80 -8.70 -3.37
N GLY A 178 -5.04 -7.41 -3.14
CA GLY A 178 -4.12 -6.37 -3.59
C GLY A 178 -3.98 -6.44 -5.11
N GLN A 179 -2.75 -6.53 -5.60
CA GLN A 179 -2.47 -6.68 -7.03
C GLN A 179 -2.50 -8.14 -7.51
N TRP A 180 -2.58 -9.11 -6.61
CA TRP A 180 -2.58 -10.50 -6.98
C TRP A 180 -3.93 -10.98 -7.51
N LYS A 181 -3.89 -11.70 -8.63
CA LYS A 181 -5.00 -12.55 -9.08
C LYS A 181 -4.87 -13.93 -8.46
N ARG A 182 -5.88 -14.35 -7.70
CA ARG A 182 -5.95 -15.66 -7.03
C ARG A 182 -7.13 -16.45 -7.54
N GLY A 183 -6.98 -17.76 -7.70
CA GLY A 183 -8.11 -18.64 -7.96
C GLY A 183 -9.07 -18.59 -6.77
N TRP A 184 -10.29 -18.10 -7.01
CA TRP A 184 -11.31 -17.91 -5.99
C TRP A 184 -12.12 -19.19 -5.76
N TYR A 185 -12.61 -19.78 -6.84
CA TYR A 185 -13.26 -21.10 -6.87
C TYR A 185 -13.23 -21.68 -8.29
N TYR A 186 -13.54 -22.97 -8.46
CA TYR A 186 -13.48 -23.68 -9.75
C TYR A 186 -14.86 -24.26 -10.09
N PRO A 187 -15.74 -23.54 -10.80
CA PRO A 187 -17.08 -24.04 -11.13
C PRO A 187 -17.02 -25.19 -12.16
N VAL A 188 -17.83 -26.19 -11.96
CA VAL A 188 -18.01 -27.31 -12.89
C VAL A 188 -19.46 -27.36 -13.33
N ASN A 189 -19.71 -27.53 -14.64
CA ASN A 189 -21.05 -27.71 -15.18
C ASN A 189 -22.10 -26.63 -14.80
N GLY A 190 -21.66 -25.37 -14.71
CA GLY A 190 -22.57 -24.26 -14.37
C GLY A 190 -22.91 -24.15 -12.88
N GLU A 191 -22.12 -24.72 -12.01
CA GLU A 191 -22.22 -24.56 -10.56
C GLU A 191 -22.19 -23.06 -10.17
N THR A 192 -23.01 -22.72 -9.19
CA THR A 192 -22.83 -21.47 -8.46
C THR A 192 -21.58 -21.53 -7.58
N MET A 193 -21.08 -20.38 -7.12
CA MET A 193 -19.97 -20.32 -6.16
C MET A 193 -20.19 -21.23 -4.95
N HIS A 194 -21.37 -21.17 -4.34
CA HIS A 194 -21.68 -22.01 -3.17
C HIS A 194 -21.63 -23.51 -3.47
N GLN A 195 -22.11 -23.93 -4.64
CA GLN A 195 -22.05 -25.35 -5.04
C GLN A 195 -20.62 -25.80 -5.29
N ALA A 196 -19.81 -24.95 -5.97
CA ALA A 196 -18.39 -25.22 -6.19
C ALA A 196 -17.64 -25.34 -4.86
N VAL A 197 -17.81 -24.37 -3.95
CA VAL A 197 -17.18 -24.36 -2.61
C VAL A 197 -17.57 -25.58 -1.78
N GLN A 198 -18.85 -26.01 -1.81
CA GLN A 198 -19.28 -27.22 -1.13
C GLN A 198 -18.57 -28.47 -1.69
N ARG A 199 -18.50 -28.62 -3.02
CA ARG A 199 -17.80 -29.73 -3.66
C ARG A 199 -16.30 -29.74 -3.35
N GLU A 200 -15.65 -28.59 -3.46
CA GLU A 200 -14.23 -28.42 -3.16
C GLU A 200 -13.92 -28.72 -1.69
N SER A 201 -14.72 -28.20 -0.76
CA SER A 201 -14.57 -28.44 0.68
C SER A 201 -14.72 -29.92 1.01
N LYS A 202 -15.75 -30.57 0.43
CA LYS A 202 -15.97 -32.01 0.60
C LYS A 202 -14.79 -32.84 0.08
N ALA A 203 -14.27 -32.49 -1.09
CA ALA A 203 -13.10 -33.19 -1.65
C ALA A 203 -11.85 -33.03 -0.76
N ALA A 204 -11.60 -31.84 -0.24
CA ALA A 204 -10.49 -31.59 0.67
C ALA A 204 -10.61 -32.40 1.98
N ARG A 205 -11.84 -32.55 2.54
CA ARG A 205 -12.11 -33.33 3.76
C ARG A 205 -12.08 -34.84 3.54
N GLU A 206 -12.66 -35.32 2.44
CA GLU A 206 -12.90 -36.75 2.21
C GLU A 206 -11.83 -37.42 1.33
N SER A 207 -11.10 -36.65 0.54
CA SER A 207 -10.12 -37.20 -0.42
C SER A 207 -8.84 -36.40 -0.53
N ALA A 208 -8.79 -35.43 -1.42
CA ALA A 208 -7.63 -34.55 -1.60
C ALA A 208 -8.02 -33.22 -2.25
N GLY A 209 -7.40 -32.16 -1.80
CA GLY A 209 -7.47 -30.83 -2.40
C GLY A 209 -6.09 -30.29 -2.78
N ILE A 210 -6.04 -29.39 -3.76
CA ILE A 210 -4.81 -28.66 -4.13
C ILE A 210 -5.13 -27.18 -4.28
N LEU A 211 -4.31 -26.33 -3.60
CA LEU A 211 -4.44 -24.88 -3.58
C LEU A 211 -3.13 -24.22 -4.03
N ASP A 212 -3.25 -23.17 -4.83
CA ASP A 212 -2.15 -22.26 -5.12
C ASP A 212 -1.99 -21.23 -4.00
N ALA A 213 -1.00 -21.46 -3.12
CA ALA A 213 -0.66 -20.58 -2.02
C ALA A 213 0.54 -19.66 -2.31
N SER A 214 0.86 -19.47 -3.61
CA SER A 214 2.06 -18.72 -4.02
C SER A 214 2.05 -17.25 -3.65
N THR A 215 0.88 -16.67 -3.41
CA THR A 215 0.74 -15.24 -3.13
C THR A 215 1.10 -14.82 -1.71
N LEU A 216 1.25 -15.77 -0.79
CA LEU A 216 1.75 -15.50 0.56
C LEU A 216 3.12 -14.82 0.47
N GLY A 217 3.33 -13.79 1.28
CA GLY A 217 4.64 -13.17 1.41
C GLY A 217 5.68 -14.18 1.88
N LYS A 218 6.89 -14.12 1.33
CA LYS A 218 8.02 -14.97 1.71
C LYS A 218 9.25 -14.11 1.87
N ILE A 219 9.83 -14.14 3.06
CA ILE A 219 11.04 -13.39 3.41
C ILE A 219 12.10 -14.40 3.84
N ASP A 220 13.21 -14.40 3.13
CA ASP A 220 14.42 -15.14 3.50
C ASP A 220 15.20 -14.29 4.51
N ILE A 221 15.53 -14.88 5.66
CA ILE A 221 16.19 -14.20 6.79
C ILE A 221 17.46 -14.96 7.11
N GLN A 222 18.59 -14.29 6.98
CA GLN A 222 19.91 -14.85 7.25
C GLN A 222 20.72 -13.92 8.16
N GLY A 223 21.65 -14.48 8.91
CA GLY A 223 22.56 -13.74 9.78
C GLY A 223 22.74 -14.40 11.13
N SER A 224 23.85 -14.11 11.79
CA SER A 224 24.18 -14.70 13.10
C SER A 224 23.13 -14.36 14.16
N ASP A 225 22.48 -13.20 14.04
CA ASP A 225 21.48 -12.70 14.97
C ASP A 225 20.02 -12.92 14.51
N ALA A 226 19.81 -13.72 13.43
CA ALA A 226 18.49 -13.95 12.87
C ALA A 226 17.48 -14.51 13.88
N SER A 227 17.91 -15.41 14.79
CA SER A 227 17.04 -15.97 15.84
C SER A 227 16.67 -14.95 16.90
N GLU A 228 17.60 -14.07 17.28
CA GLU A 228 17.37 -12.98 18.23
C GLU A 228 16.42 -11.94 17.62
N PHE A 229 16.66 -11.56 16.38
CA PHE A 229 15.78 -10.65 15.66
C PHE A 229 14.34 -11.17 15.62
N LEU A 230 14.14 -12.44 15.26
CA LEU A 230 12.81 -13.05 15.24
C LEU A 230 12.17 -13.11 16.64
N ASN A 231 12.94 -13.29 17.71
CA ASN A 231 12.44 -13.22 19.09
C ASN A 231 11.92 -11.83 19.47
N ARG A 232 12.49 -10.77 18.89
CA ARG A 232 12.05 -9.38 19.15
C ARG A 232 10.79 -9.03 18.36
N VAL A 233 10.63 -9.63 17.18
CA VAL A 233 9.54 -9.29 16.23
C VAL A 233 8.27 -10.07 16.53
N TYR A 234 8.39 -11.35 16.93
CA TYR A 234 7.26 -12.24 17.14
C TYR A 234 7.04 -12.58 18.61
N THR A 235 5.84 -13.00 18.93
CA THR A 235 5.46 -13.43 20.28
C THR A 235 6.10 -14.75 20.75
N ASN A 236 6.76 -15.50 19.87
CA ASN A 236 7.29 -16.84 20.12
C ASN A 236 8.82 -16.84 20.32
N ALA A 237 9.34 -17.90 20.96
CA ALA A 237 10.78 -18.08 21.18
C ALA A 237 11.45 -18.80 20.00
N TRP A 238 11.95 -18.07 19.02
CA TRP A 238 12.55 -18.60 17.80
C TRP A 238 13.93 -19.20 18.01
N SER A 239 14.69 -18.70 18.98
CA SER A 239 15.99 -19.27 19.37
C SER A 239 15.89 -20.74 19.82
N LYS A 240 14.72 -21.15 20.31
CA LYS A 240 14.43 -22.54 20.72
C LYS A 240 13.87 -23.40 19.60
N LEU A 241 13.64 -22.87 18.41
CA LEU A 241 13.16 -23.65 17.27
C LEU A 241 14.31 -24.49 16.71
N ALA A 242 14.14 -25.81 16.64
CA ALA A 242 15.14 -26.69 16.07
C ALA A 242 15.24 -26.53 14.55
N ILE A 243 16.41 -26.79 13.97
CA ILE A 243 16.60 -26.83 12.50
C ILE A 243 15.65 -27.88 11.91
N GLY A 244 15.03 -27.58 10.76
CA GLY A 244 14.05 -28.45 10.12
C GLY A 244 12.65 -28.36 10.71
N LYS A 245 12.40 -27.44 11.66
CA LYS A 245 11.08 -27.20 12.25
C LYS A 245 10.47 -25.90 11.77
N CYS A 246 9.14 -25.89 11.78
CA CYS A 246 8.31 -24.72 11.50
C CYS A 246 7.61 -24.26 12.78
N ARG A 247 7.27 -22.98 12.85
CA ARG A 247 6.47 -22.42 13.94
C ARG A 247 5.57 -21.32 13.41
N TYR A 248 4.30 -21.37 13.80
CA TYR A 248 3.38 -20.26 13.62
C TYR A 248 3.67 -19.18 14.65
N GLY A 249 3.55 -17.92 14.28
CA GLY A 249 3.76 -16.79 15.17
C GLY A 249 2.90 -15.60 14.78
N LEU A 250 2.60 -14.78 15.79
CA LEU A 250 1.96 -13.49 15.64
C LEU A 250 3.00 -12.38 15.74
N MET A 251 2.94 -11.44 14.80
CA MET A 251 3.65 -10.17 14.84
C MET A 251 2.71 -9.12 15.41
N LEU A 252 3.21 -8.32 16.37
CA LEU A 252 2.44 -7.26 17.01
C LEU A 252 2.97 -5.89 16.61
N ASN A 253 2.11 -4.89 16.70
CA ASN A 253 2.50 -3.50 16.73
C ASN A 253 3.05 -3.12 18.13
N GLU A 254 3.60 -1.94 18.25
CA GLU A 254 4.17 -1.39 19.46
C GLU A 254 3.15 -1.23 20.60
N ASP A 255 1.87 -1.13 20.25
CA ASP A 255 0.73 -1.08 21.19
C ASP A 255 0.19 -2.47 21.58
N GLY A 256 0.81 -3.56 21.09
CA GLY A 256 0.44 -4.94 21.40
C GLY A 256 -0.69 -5.51 20.54
N MET A 257 -1.16 -4.78 19.54
CA MET A 257 -2.18 -5.26 18.61
C MET A 257 -1.57 -6.14 17.51
N VAL A 258 -2.34 -7.13 17.06
CA VAL A 258 -1.91 -8.05 15.99
C VAL A 258 -1.73 -7.29 14.68
N TYR A 259 -0.53 -7.39 14.12
CA TYR A 259 -0.12 -6.73 12.89
C TYR A 259 -0.14 -7.67 11.67
N ASP A 260 0.49 -8.83 11.82
CA ASP A 260 0.52 -9.90 10.81
C ASP A 260 0.77 -11.25 11.49
N ASP A 261 0.65 -12.33 10.73
CA ASP A 261 0.92 -13.69 11.19
C ASP A 261 1.58 -14.51 10.08
N GLY A 262 2.09 -15.66 10.46
CA GLY A 262 2.65 -16.59 9.48
C GLY A 262 3.41 -17.73 10.10
N VAL A 263 3.89 -18.61 9.23
CA VAL A 263 4.74 -19.73 9.60
C VAL A 263 6.18 -19.41 9.22
N THR A 264 7.07 -19.46 10.21
CA THR A 264 8.51 -19.34 10.00
C THR A 264 9.17 -20.70 10.14
N THR A 265 10.01 -21.06 9.18
CA THR A 265 10.75 -22.32 9.11
C THR A 265 12.22 -22.06 9.35
N ARG A 266 12.85 -22.80 10.26
CA ARG A 266 14.31 -22.79 10.45
C ARG A 266 14.98 -23.73 9.45
N LEU A 267 15.57 -23.18 8.39
CA LEU A 267 16.23 -23.93 7.33
C LEU A 267 17.65 -24.36 7.69
N GLY A 268 18.34 -23.58 8.51
CA GLY A 268 19.70 -23.79 8.95
C GLY A 268 19.99 -23.10 10.26
N GLU A 269 21.24 -23.13 10.72
CA GLU A 269 21.63 -22.53 11.99
C GLU A 269 21.24 -21.05 12.06
N ASN A 270 21.60 -20.28 11.04
CA ASN A 270 21.39 -18.85 10.91
C ASN A 270 20.51 -18.49 9.69
N HIS A 271 19.58 -19.40 9.31
CA HIS A 271 18.78 -19.23 8.12
C HIS A 271 17.32 -19.62 8.37
N TYR A 272 16.41 -18.69 8.08
CA TYR A 272 14.98 -18.86 8.25
C TYR A 272 14.24 -18.45 6.97
N LEU A 273 13.10 -19.08 6.73
CA LEU A 273 12.12 -18.66 5.73
C LEU A 273 10.83 -18.29 6.47
N MET A 274 10.46 -17.05 6.42
CA MET A 274 9.26 -16.49 7.03
C MET A 274 8.16 -16.32 5.97
N THR A 275 6.93 -16.72 6.29
CA THR A 275 5.76 -16.38 5.49
C THR A 275 4.94 -15.29 6.18
N THR A 276 4.21 -14.49 5.40
CA THR A 276 3.31 -13.43 5.83
C THR A 276 1.98 -13.54 5.11
N THR A 277 0.99 -12.77 5.53
CA THR A 277 -0.24 -12.62 4.72
C THR A 277 0.10 -12.06 3.34
N THR A 278 -0.75 -12.35 2.35
CA THR A 278 -0.58 -11.84 0.98
C THR A 278 -0.59 -10.31 0.94
N GLY A 279 -1.55 -9.70 1.64
CA GLY A 279 -1.71 -8.24 1.70
C GLY A 279 -0.63 -7.55 2.53
N GLY A 280 -0.11 -8.21 3.57
CA GLY A 280 0.90 -7.67 4.48
C GLY A 280 2.33 -7.75 3.98
N ALA A 281 2.63 -8.53 2.93
CA ALA A 281 3.99 -8.89 2.54
C ALA A 281 4.97 -7.71 2.42
N ALA A 282 4.57 -6.63 1.76
CA ALA A 282 5.42 -5.45 1.58
C ALA A 282 5.56 -4.65 2.88
N ASN A 283 4.47 -4.48 3.62
CA ASN A 283 4.47 -3.71 4.86
C ASN A 283 5.27 -4.41 5.96
N VAL A 284 5.15 -5.74 6.05
CA VAL A 284 5.96 -6.54 6.99
C VAL A 284 7.44 -6.40 6.67
N LEU A 285 7.85 -6.59 5.41
CA LEU A 285 9.25 -6.42 5.03
C LEU A 285 9.75 -5.01 5.36
N GLY A 286 9.00 -3.96 4.99
CA GLY A 286 9.36 -2.59 5.28
C GLY A 286 9.51 -2.32 6.80
N LYS A 287 8.60 -2.86 7.62
CA LYS A 287 8.70 -2.75 9.10
C LYS A 287 9.93 -3.47 9.64
N LEU A 288 10.25 -4.65 9.13
CA LEU A 288 11.43 -5.40 9.53
C LEU A 288 12.73 -4.68 9.14
N GLU A 289 12.78 -4.09 7.95
CA GLU A 289 13.92 -3.28 7.48
C GLU A 289 14.08 -2.00 8.32
N ASP A 290 12.96 -1.35 8.69
CA ASP A 290 12.96 -0.18 9.55
C ASP A 290 13.58 -0.52 10.93
N TYR A 291 13.14 -1.59 11.55
CA TYR A 291 13.70 -2.06 12.82
C TYR A 291 15.21 -2.31 12.75
N LEU A 292 15.71 -2.92 11.68
CA LEU A 292 17.15 -3.18 11.51
C LEU A 292 17.95 -1.89 11.24
N GLN A 293 17.31 -0.87 10.66
CA GLN A 293 18.00 0.39 10.36
C GLN A 293 17.91 1.41 11.50
N THR A 294 16.90 1.34 12.35
CA THR A 294 16.63 2.36 13.37
C THR A 294 16.77 1.85 14.80
N GLU A 295 16.10 0.73 15.12
CA GLU A 295 16.02 0.23 16.49
C GLU A 295 17.17 -0.71 16.84
N TRP A 296 17.58 -1.58 15.91
CA TRP A 296 18.57 -2.64 16.16
C TRP A 296 19.64 -2.71 15.06
N PRO A 297 20.31 -1.60 14.75
CA PRO A 297 21.31 -1.56 13.69
C PRO A 297 22.56 -2.38 13.97
N GLU A 298 22.72 -2.84 15.23
CA GLU A 298 23.85 -3.69 15.64
C GLU A 298 23.67 -5.16 15.27
N LEU A 299 22.45 -5.60 14.91
CA LEU A 299 22.18 -7.00 14.60
C LEU A 299 22.70 -7.38 13.20
N ASP A 300 23.40 -8.50 13.15
CA ASP A 300 23.85 -9.10 11.87
C ASP A 300 22.71 -9.92 11.26
N VAL A 301 21.81 -9.24 10.54
CA VAL A 301 20.62 -9.84 9.89
C VAL A 301 20.42 -9.27 8.50
N TYR A 302 20.15 -10.15 7.55
CA TYR A 302 19.88 -9.82 6.16
C TYR A 302 18.48 -10.32 5.76
N LEU A 303 17.67 -9.43 5.23
CA LEU A 303 16.31 -9.70 4.79
C LEU A 303 16.24 -9.67 3.27
N THR A 304 15.59 -10.66 2.67
CA THR A 304 15.36 -10.69 1.22
C THR A 304 13.95 -11.15 0.92
N SER A 305 13.17 -10.32 0.20
CA SER A 305 11.89 -10.80 -0.33
C SER A 305 12.12 -11.87 -1.39
N VAL A 306 11.57 -13.05 -1.16
CA VAL A 306 11.59 -14.17 -2.09
C VAL A 306 10.18 -14.59 -2.54
N THR A 307 9.21 -13.70 -2.35
CA THR A 307 7.79 -13.94 -2.68
C THR A 307 7.62 -14.37 -4.13
N ASP A 308 8.25 -13.68 -5.07
CA ASP A 308 8.16 -13.99 -6.50
C ASP A 308 9.13 -15.10 -6.93
N HIS A 309 10.08 -15.43 -6.07
CA HIS A 309 11.06 -16.49 -6.36
C HIS A 309 10.52 -17.89 -6.14
N TYR A 310 9.62 -18.05 -5.15
CA TYR A 310 9.01 -19.33 -4.81
C TYR A 310 7.49 -19.30 -5.00
N ALA A 311 7.00 -20.27 -5.77
CA ALA A 311 5.59 -20.63 -5.78
C ALA A 311 5.32 -21.71 -4.73
N THR A 312 4.07 -21.84 -4.29
CA THR A 312 3.67 -22.81 -3.28
C THR A 312 2.43 -23.58 -3.73
N ALA A 313 2.59 -24.89 -3.93
CA ALA A 313 1.47 -25.82 -4.10
C ALA A 313 1.14 -26.47 -2.75
N SER A 314 -0.09 -26.22 -2.25
CA SER A 314 -0.59 -26.85 -1.03
C SER A 314 -1.47 -28.04 -1.37
N VAL A 315 -1.07 -29.26 -0.97
CA VAL A 315 -1.83 -30.50 -1.17
C VAL A 315 -2.34 -30.98 0.17
N CYS A 316 -3.65 -31.04 0.33
CA CYS A 316 -4.29 -31.40 1.58
C CYS A 316 -5.28 -32.57 1.46
N GLY A 317 -5.71 -33.09 2.58
CA GLY A 317 -6.71 -34.16 2.68
C GLY A 317 -6.14 -35.53 3.03
N PRO A 318 -7.00 -36.52 3.28
CA PRO A 318 -6.61 -37.88 3.70
C PRO A 318 -5.67 -38.60 2.76
N ASN A 319 -5.74 -38.30 1.45
CA ASN A 319 -4.89 -38.91 0.44
C ASN A 319 -3.65 -38.07 0.07
N SER A 320 -3.43 -36.91 0.70
CA SER A 320 -2.27 -36.04 0.40
C SER A 320 -0.92 -36.75 0.51
N LYS A 321 -0.74 -37.59 1.55
CA LYS A 321 0.47 -38.41 1.74
C LYS A 321 0.68 -39.41 0.59
N LYS A 322 -0.38 -40.04 0.09
CA LYS A 322 -0.30 -40.97 -1.04
C LYS A 322 0.10 -40.26 -2.33
N ILE A 323 -0.40 -39.06 -2.55
CA ILE A 323 -0.06 -38.25 -3.71
C ILE A 323 1.43 -37.85 -3.65
N LEU A 324 1.90 -37.35 -2.50
CA LEU A 324 3.29 -36.98 -2.35
C LEU A 324 4.25 -38.16 -2.51
N ASN A 325 3.92 -39.36 -1.98
CA ASN A 325 4.72 -40.58 -2.15
C ASN A 325 4.94 -40.95 -3.63
N LYS A 326 4.02 -40.56 -4.53
CA LYS A 326 4.18 -40.80 -5.98
C LYS A 326 5.13 -39.83 -6.65
N ILE A 327 5.11 -38.57 -6.23
CA ILE A 327 5.90 -37.51 -6.86
C ILE A 327 7.26 -37.29 -6.19
N ILE A 328 7.40 -37.72 -4.92
CA ILE A 328 8.62 -37.60 -4.11
C ILE A 328 8.86 -38.95 -3.41
N PRO A 329 9.13 -40.04 -4.15
CA PRO A 329 9.22 -41.39 -3.57
C PRO A 329 10.40 -41.56 -2.58
N ASP A 330 11.44 -40.76 -2.72
CA ASP A 330 12.62 -40.80 -1.86
C ASP A 330 12.43 -40.09 -0.51
N LEU A 331 11.32 -39.41 -0.32
CA LEU A 331 11.02 -38.69 0.92
C LEU A 331 10.22 -39.58 1.87
N ASP A 332 10.81 -39.93 3.02
CA ASP A 332 10.06 -40.62 4.08
C ASP A 332 9.04 -39.65 4.72
N LEU A 333 7.75 -39.94 4.42
CA LEU A 333 6.57 -39.18 4.88
C LEU A 333 5.94 -39.81 6.13
N SER A 334 6.61 -40.75 6.81
CA SER A 334 6.11 -41.30 8.09
C SER A 334 5.99 -40.18 9.14
N ASP A 335 5.10 -40.33 10.09
CA ASP A 335 4.86 -39.29 11.11
C ASP A 335 6.06 -39.11 12.04
N ASP A 336 6.86 -40.15 12.24
CA ASP A 336 8.10 -40.09 13.03
C ASP A 336 9.19 -39.34 12.29
N SER A 337 9.36 -39.60 10.99
CA SER A 337 10.39 -38.96 10.16
C SER A 337 10.02 -37.55 9.74
N PHE A 338 8.74 -37.29 9.49
CA PHE A 338 8.25 -36.00 9.01
C PHE A 338 7.02 -35.54 9.82
N PRO A 339 7.19 -35.19 11.10
CA PRO A 339 6.08 -34.77 11.96
C PRO A 339 5.47 -33.44 11.52
N HIS A 340 4.27 -33.15 12.02
CA HIS A 340 3.62 -31.84 11.80
C HIS A 340 4.52 -30.69 12.26
N MET A 341 4.43 -29.55 11.59
CA MET A 341 5.28 -28.38 11.79
C MET A 341 6.76 -28.69 11.58
N SER A 342 7.07 -29.41 10.52
CA SER A 342 8.45 -29.67 10.08
C SER A 342 8.63 -29.44 8.60
N PHE A 343 9.89 -29.37 8.19
CA PHE A 343 10.36 -29.07 6.86
C PHE A 343 11.40 -30.10 6.42
N LYS A 344 11.37 -30.47 5.14
CA LYS A 344 12.40 -31.25 4.48
C LYS A 344 12.68 -30.73 3.07
N GLU A 345 13.93 -30.79 2.66
CA GLU A 345 14.30 -30.64 1.26
C GLU A 345 14.00 -31.92 0.49
N ALA A 346 13.50 -31.78 -0.71
CA ALA A 346 13.14 -32.90 -1.57
C ALA A 346 13.36 -32.55 -3.06
N LYS A 347 13.10 -33.53 -3.93
CA LYS A 347 13.08 -33.30 -5.37
C LYS A 347 11.84 -33.94 -5.99
N VAL A 348 11.19 -33.18 -6.84
CA VAL A 348 10.20 -33.72 -7.78
C VAL A 348 10.92 -33.90 -9.11
N ASP A 349 11.19 -35.13 -9.50
CA ASP A 349 12.20 -35.49 -10.51
C ASP A 349 13.57 -34.84 -10.13
N ASN A 350 14.09 -33.95 -10.99
CA ASN A 350 15.33 -33.22 -10.72
C ASN A 350 15.11 -31.82 -10.14
N ILE A 351 13.85 -31.40 -9.91
CA ILE A 351 13.51 -30.06 -9.43
C ILE A 351 13.59 -30.07 -7.92
N LYS A 352 14.50 -29.26 -7.37
CA LYS A 352 14.59 -29.06 -5.92
C LYS A 352 13.36 -28.35 -5.41
N CYS A 353 12.81 -28.82 -4.31
CA CYS A 353 11.70 -28.19 -3.60
C CYS A 353 11.89 -28.28 -2.08
N ARG A 354 11.19 -27.40 -1.37
CA ARG A 354 11.08 -27.40 0.09
C ARG A 354 9.67 -27.85 0.44
N VAL A 355 9.57 -28.97 1.15
CA VAL A 355 8.28 -29.51 1.58
C VAL A 355 8.09 -29.22 3.05
N MET A 356 6.99 -28.53 3.39
CA MET A 356 6.60 -28.22 4.75
C MET A 356 5.35 -29.00 5.10
N ARG A 357 5.36 -29.72 6.22
CA ARG A 357 4.16 -30.37 6.73
C ARG A 357 3.40 -29.43 7.65
N ILE A 358 2.64 -28.53 7.04
CA ILE A 358 1.81 -27.53 7.70
C ILE A 358 0.42 -27.54 7.12
N SER A 359 -0.56 -27.06 7.86
CA SER A 359 -1.97 -27.11 7.41
C SER A 359 -2.70 -25.84 7.82
N PHE A 360 -3.40 -25.25 6.86
CA PHE A 360 -4.36 -24.18 7.13
C PHE A 360 -5.82 -24.67 7.01
N THR A 361 -6.04 -25.82 6.38
CA THR A 361 -7.36 -26.45 6.28
C THR A 361 -7.70 -27.31 7.47
N GLY A 362 -6.71 -27.62 8.31
CA GLY A 362 -6.82 -28.58 9.42
C GLY A 362 -6.78 -30.06 9.00
N GLU A 363 -6.65 -30.33 7.70
CA GLU A 363 -6.39 -31.67 7.18
C GLU A 363 -4.89 -31.98 7.15
N HIS A 364 -4.54 -33.26 6.96
CA HIS A 364 -3.16 -33.63 6.66
C HIS A 364 -2.75 -32.91 5.37
N SER A 365 -1.70 -32.08 5.46
CA SER A 365 -1.36 -31.18 4.38
C SER A 365 0.15 -30.98 4.23
N TYR A 366 0.56 -30.73 3.00
CA TYR A 366 1.94 -30.40 2.64
C TYR A 366 1.97 -29.17 1.73
N GLU A 367 2.80 -28.23 2.06
CA GLU A 367 3.14 -27.10 1.20
C GLU A 367 4.47 -27.35 0.51
N ILE A 368 4.44 -27.41 -0.82
CA ILE A 368 5.59 -27.63 -1.65
C ILE A 368 6.02 -26.28 -2.21
N ASN A 369 7.13 -25.75 -1.70
CA ASN A 369 7.73 -24.50 -2.17
C ASN A 369 8.72 -24.81 -3.30
N ILE A 370 8.46 -24.25 -4.46
CA ILE A 370 9.12 -24.56 -5.72
C ILE A 370 9.65 -23.26 -6.31
N GLN A 371 10.85 -23.28 -6.88
CA GLN A 371 11.32 -22.13 -7.67
C GLN A 371 10.29 -21.81 -8.77
N ALA A 372 9.91 -20.56 -8.88
CA ALA A 372 8.77 -20.10 -9.69
C ALA A 372 8.79 -20.58 -11.14
N SER A 373 9.99 -20.65 -11.77
CA SER A 373 10.16 -21.11 -13.15
C SER A 373 9.78 -22.58 -13.39
N TYR A 374 9.73 -23.39 -12.33
CA TYR A 374 9.37 -24.83 -12.40
C TYR A 374 8.00 -25.14 -11.79
N ALA A 375 7.35 -24.14 -11.23
CA ALA A 375 6.17 -24.34 -10.39
C ALA A 375 5.01 -25.00 -11.14
N LYS A 376 4.71 -24.56 -12.36
CA LYS A 376 3.64 -25.14 -13.19
C LYS A 376 3.86 -26.64 -13.41
N SER A 377 5.10 -27.05 -13.74
CA SER A 377 5.41 -28.47 -13.98
C SER A 377 5.18 -29.33 -12.73
N VAL A 378 5.59 -28.84 -11.55
CA VAL A 378 5.38 -29.57 -10.29
C VAL A 378 3.91 -29.57 -9.89
N TRP A 379 3.18 -28.46 -10.08
CA TRP A 379 1.74 -28.39 -9.88
C TRP A 379 0.99 -29.44 -10.71
N GLU A 380 1.29 -29.48 -12.02
CA GLU A 380 0.67 -30.44 -12.94
C GLU A 380 0.96 -31.88 -12.53
N LYS A 381 2.17 -32.17 -12.03
CA LYS A 381 2.54 -33.50 -11.51
C LYS A 381 1.75 -33.85 -10.24
N CYS A 382 1.59 -32.92 -9.31
CA CYS A 382 0.75 -33.12 -8.13
C CYS A 382 -0.69 -33.42 -8.53
N TYR A 383 -1.23 -32.63 -9.46
CA TYR A 383 -2.59 -32.81 -9.94
C TYR A 383 -2.78 -34.15 -10.66
N GLU A 384 -1.87 -34.52 -11.56
CA GLU A 384 -1.93 -35.79 -12.28
C GLU A 384 -1.82 -37.01 -11.35
N ALA A 385 -0.86 -36.97 -10.41
CA ALA A 385 -0.69 -38.03 -9.42
C ALA A 385 -1.92 -38.16 -8.48
N GLY A 386 -2.66 -37.06 -8.32
CA GLY A 386 -3.85 -37.01 -7.47
C GLY A 386 -5.14 -37.46 -8.14
N LYS A 387 -5.19 -37.59 -9.47
CA LYS A 387 -6.42 -37.92 -10.21
C LYS A 387 -7.08 -39.21 -9.74
N GLU A 388 -6.31 -40.27 -9.46
CA GLU A 388 -6.85 -41.52 -8.93
C GLU A 388 -7.46 -41.36 -7.53
N PHE A 389 -7.10 -40.31 -6.82
CA PHE A 389 -7.65 -39.94 -5.50
C PHE A 389 -8.66 -38.80 -5.59
N ASN A 390 -9.19 -38.52 -6.79
CA ASN A 390 -10.15 -37.44 -7.03
C ASN A 390 -9.67 -36.08 -6.48
N ILE A 391 -8.38 -35.76 -6.66
CA ILE A 391 -7.84 -34.48 -6.25
C ILE A 391 -8.62 -33.34 -6.92
N THR A 392 -9.07 -32.41 -6.11
CA THR A 392 -9.88 -31.28 -6.57
C THR A 392 -9.12 -29.98 -6.34
N PRO A 393 -8.89 -29.14 -7.38
CA PRO A 393 -8.41 -27.80 -7.17
C PRO A 393 -9.47 -27.04 -6.38
N TYR A 394 -9.03 -26.29 -5.36
CA TYR A 394 -9.91 -25.45 -4.58
C TYR A 394 -9.33 -24.02 -4.49
N GLY A 395 -10.23 -23.08 -4.39
CA GLY A 395 -9.88 -21.68 -4.34
C GLY A 395 -9.86 -21.09 -2.93
N THR A 396 -9.65 -19.79 -2.88
CA THR A 396 -9.56 -19.05 -1.63
C THR A 396 -10.87 -19.03 -0.86
N GLU A 397 -12.04 -19.03 -1.52
CA GLU A 397 -13.33 -19.12 -0.83
C GLU A 397 -13.48 -20.41 -0.05
N THR A 398 -13.09 -21.53 -0.68
CA THR A 398 -13.06 -22.83 -0.01
C THR A 398 -12.03 -22.86 1.14
N MET A 399 -10.85 -22.25 0.94
CA MET A 399 -9.87 -22.10 2.00
C MET A 399 -10.46 -21.34 3.21
N HIS A 400 -11.20 -20.26 2.96
CA HIS A 400 -11.87 -19.48 4.02
C HIS A 400 -12.86 -20.33 4.81
N LEU A 401 -13.63 -21.17 4.16
CA LEU A 401 -14.55 -22.11 4.83
C LEU A 401 -13.79 -23.14 5.67
N LEU A 402 -12.81 -23.81 5.05
CA LEU A 402 -12.08 -24.90 5.70
C LEU A 402 -11.29 -24.45 6.94
N ARG A 403 -10.66 -23.26 6.89
CA ARG A 403 -9.92 -22.71 8.03
C ARG A 403 -10.89 -22.29 9.16
N ALA A 404 -12.04 -21.69 8.79
CA ALA A 404 -13.04 -21.24 9.76
C ALA A 404 -13.62 -22.42 10.57
N GLU A 405 -13.88 -23.56 9.94
CA GLU A 405 -14.30 -24.78 10.61
C GLU A 405 -13.32 -25.27 11.68
N LYS A 406 -12.05 -24.89 11.59
CA LYS A 406 -10.98 -25.24 12.54
C LYS A 406 -10.64 -24.12 13.54
N GLY A 407 -11.26 -22.95 13.37
CA GLY A 407 -10.98 -21.78 14.20
C GLY A 407 -9.65 -21.10 13.90
N PHE A 408 -9.04 -21.33 12.73
CA PHE A 408 -7.82 -20.64 12.33
C PHE A 408 -8.14 -19.23 11.82
N ILE A 409 -7.42 -18.24 12.30
CA ILE A 409 -7.65 -16.83 11.96
C ILE A 409 -7.05 -16.46 10.59
N ILE A 410 -7.59 -15.39 10.01
CA ILE A 410 -6.98 -14.62 8.92
C ILE A 410 -6.79 -13.20 9.41
N THR A 411 -5.54 -12.78 9.52
CA THR A 411 -5.19 -11.39 9.87
C THR A 411 -5.72 -10.43 8.79
N GLY A 412 -6.42 -9.39 9.24
CA GLY A 412 -7.08 -8.41 8.37
C GLY A 412 -8.52 -8.78 7.97
N GLN A 413 -8.96 -10.02 8.26
CA GLN A 413 -10.37 -10.43 8.11
C GLN A 413 -11.03 -10.68 9.47
N ASP A 414 -10.36 -11.42 10.35
CA ASP A 414 -10.82 -11.68 11.71
C ASP A 414 -10.19 -10.71 12.73
N THR A 415 -9.30 -9.84 12.27
CA THR A 415 -8.66 -8.77 13.05
C THR A 415 -8.87 -7.43 12.35
N ASP A 416 -9.02 -6.37 13.14
CA ASP A 416 -9.31 -5.00 12.67
C ASP A 416 -8.25 -3.98 13.13
N GLY A 417 -7.11 -4.45 13.67
CA GLY A 417 -6.06 -3.61 14.24
C GLY A 417 -6.26 -3.25 15.72
N THR A 418 -7.34 -3.72 16.35
CA THR A 418 -7.61 -3.54 17.79
C THR A 418 -7.55 -4.86 18.57
N MET A 419 -7.23 -5.98 17.92
CA MET A 419 -7.18 -7.29 18.52
C MET A 419 -5.80 -7.60 19.10
N THR A 420 -5.78 -8.05 20.34
CA THR A 420 -4.57 -8.60 21.00
C THR A 420 -4.51 -10.13 20.84
N PRO A 421 -3.37 -10.78 21.12
CA PRO A 421 -3.30 -12.24 21.15
C PRO A 421 -4.31 -12.88 22.13
N VAL A 422 -4.63 -12.20 23.23
CA VAL A 422 -5.62 -12.67 24.21
C VAL A 422 -7.02 -12.74 23.63
N ASP A 423 -7.42 -11.71 22.87
CA ASP A 423 -8.73 -11.66 22.19
C ASP A 423 -8.88 -12.81 21.20
N LEU A 424 -7.78 -13.24 20.60
CA LEU A 424 -7.72 -14.34 19.63
C LEU A 424 -7.51 -15.72 20.30
N GLN A 425 -7.47 -15.80 21.64
CA GLN A 425 -7.16 -17.02 22.40
C GLN A 425 -5.80 -17.64 22.03
N MET A 426 -4.82 -16.79 21.77
CA MET A 426 -3.44 -17.16 21.38
C MET A 426 -2.40 -16.66 22.39
N ASP A 427 -2.75 -16.59 23.65
CA ASP A 427 -1.94 -16.16 24.79
C ASP A 427 -1.04 -17.28 25.38
N TRP A 428 -1.04 -18.44 24.74
CA TRP A 428 -0.26 -19.64 25.11
C TRP A 428 1.20 -19.65 24.65
#